data_b9c37012e08f873a31a56dfe5b0a7c93
#
_entry.id   b9c37012e08f873a31a56dfe5b0a7c93
#
_cell.length_a   1.000
_cell.length_b   1.000
_cell.length_c   1.000
_cell.angle_alpha   90.00
_cell.angle_beta   90.00
_cell.angle_gamma   90.00
#
_symmetry.space_group_name_H-M   'P 1'
#
loop_
_entity.id
_entity.type
_entity.pdbx_description
1 polymer ?
#
loop_
_entity_poly.entity_id
_entity_poly.type
_entity_poly.pdbx_seq_one_letter_code
_entity_poly.pdbx_strand_id
1 'polypeptide(L)'
;MCQKCEIKSKGEHEMKPEVLKMINRAALFADENEDFRIPPEPDADQQVTLRFRTARGDVDGVYYVENGQKTEKPLWKVSSDQQFDYYERRILVDTVPVGYYFHVVKGRDFCYYNRLGAVDMVQDCFNFRITPGFHVPDWAKGAVIYQIFVDRFCNGDPTNDVETDEYIYIGQPVTKIANWNQNP
;
A
#
# COMPACT_ATOMS: atom_id res chain seq x y z
N MET A 1 59.56 7.51 -54.47
CA MET A 1 59.19 8.26 -53.27
C MET A 1 57.74 7.92 -52.98
N CYS A 2 57.53 7.08 -52.00
CA CYS A 2 56.18 6.57 -51.66
C CYS A 2 55.81 7.20 -50.31
N GLN A 3 54.76 8.06 -50.29
CA GLN A 3 54.26 8.70 -49.09
C GLN A 3 53.40 7.73 -48.30
N LYS A 4 53.83 7.42 -47.07
CA LYS A 4 53.05 6.65 -46.09
C LYS A 4 51.85 7.49 -45.62
N CYS A 5 50.66 6.94 -45.78
CA CYS A 5 49.42 7.46 -45.26
C CYS A 5 49.24 6.89 -43.84
N GLU A 6 49.40 7.73 -42.80
CA GLU A 6 49.09 7.37 -41.40
C GLU A 6 47.58 7.47 -41.15
N ILE A 7 46.96 6.33 -40.90
CA ILE A 7 45.57 6.27 -40.47
C ILE A 7 45.57 6.49 -38.95
N LYS A 8 45.08 7.66 -38.49
CA LYS A 8 44.79 7.91 -37.10
C LYS A 8 43.55 7.07 -36.68
N SER A 9 43.75 6.12 -35.81
CA SER A 9 42.69 5.38 -35.14
C SER A 9 41.85 6.37 -34.27
N LYS A 10 40.57 6.48 -34.58
CA LYS A 10 39.58 7.14 -33.74
C LYS A 10 39.44 6.32 -32.47
N GLY A 11 39.60 7.00 -31.31
CA GLY A 11 39.46 6.38 -30.00
C GLY A 11 38.08 5.74 -29.85
N GLU A 12 38.11 4.47 -29.50
CA GLU A 12 36.94 3.74 -29.01
C GLU A 12 36.50 4.37 -27.69
N HIS A 13 35.33 4.99 -27.71
CA HIS A 13 34.68 5.44 -26.49
C HIS A 13 34.11 4.20 -25.81
N GLU A 14 34.89 3.68 -24.86
CA GLU A 14 34.45 2.57 -23.99
C GLU A 14 33.27 3.05 -23.16
N MET A 15 32.04 2.75 -23.64
CA MET A 15 30.84 2.95 -22.85
C MET A 15 30.89 1.99 -21.65
N LYS A 16 31.26 2.52 -20.49
CA LYS A 16 31.10 1.80 -19.23
C LYS A 16 29.62 1.43 -19.08
N PRO A 17 29.27 0.18 -18.77
CA PRO A 17 27.89 -0.17 -18.53
C PRO A 17 27.39 0.64 -17.32
N GLU A 18 26.45 1.54 -17.56
CA GLU A 18 25.73 2.27 -16.52
C GLU A 18 24.96 1.22 -15.71
N VAL A 19 25.42 0.96 -14.51
CA VAL A 19 24.72 0.09 -13.57
C VAL A 19 23.39 0.77 -13.29
N LEU A 20 22.30 0.23 -13.86
CA LEU A 20 20.95 0.68 -13.63
C LEU A 20 20.69 0.60 -12.13
N LYS A 21 20.73 1.74 -11.44
CA LYS A 21 20.37 1.83 -10.04
C LYS A 21 18.86 1.65 -9.93
N MET A 22 18.44 0.51 -9.41
CA MET A 22 17.03 0.22 -9.15
C MET A 22 16.50 1.05 -7.99
N ILE A 23 15.18 1.25 -7.96
CA ILE A 23 14.47 1.91 -6.86
C ILE A 23 14.65 1.11 -5.58
N ASN A 24 15.02 1.75 -4.48
CA ASN A 24 15.03 1.14 -3.15
C ASN A 24 13.59 1.00 -2.63
N ARG A 25 12.90 -0.06 -3.05
CA ARG A 25 11.49 -0.32 -2.72
C ARG A 25 11.24 -0.43 -1.22
N ALA A 26 12.21 -0.88 -0.43
CA ALA A 26 12.08 -0.99 1.03
C ALA A 26 12.01 0.37 1.75
N ALA A 27 12.48 1.44 1.11
CA ALA A 27 12.44 2.79 1.65
C ALA A 27 11.19 3.57 1.25
N LEU A 28 10.42 3.06 0.27
CA LEU A 28 9.16 3.66 -0.14
C LEU A 28 8.13 3.51 0.97
N PHE A 29 7.39 4.59 1.26
CA PHE A 29 6.33 4.53 2.24
C PHE A 29 5.29 5.63 2.04
N ALA A 30 4.03 5.25 2.16
CA ALA A 30 2.87 6.11 2.34
C ALA A 30 1.81 5.33 3.12
N ASP A 31 0.93 6.04 3.81
CA ASP A 31 -0.14 5.46 4.62
C ASP A 31 -1.35 6.40 4.62
N GLU A 32 -2.44 5.96 5.24
CA GLU A 32 -3.68 6.74 5.38
C GLU A 32 -3.80 7.42 6.76
N ASN A 33 -2.73 7.39 7.58
CA ASN A 33 -2.65 8.06 8.87
C ASN A 33 -2.36 9.56 8.73
N GLU A 34 -2.40 10.29 9.85
CA GLU A 34 -2.20 11.73 9.94
C GLU A 34 -0.83 12.24 9.49
N ASP A 35 0.20 11.37 9.43
CA ASP A 35 1.53 11.74 8.97
C ASP A 35 1.61 11.76 7.43
N PHE A 36 0.78 10.96 6.74
CA PHE A 36 0.85 10.77 5.29
C PHE A 36 -0.40 11.23 4.54
N ARG A 37 -1.54 11.40 5.21
CA ARG A 37 -2.77 11.98 4.67
C ARG A 37 -3.33 13.00 5.63
N ILE A 38 -3.31 14.26 5.28
CA ILE A 38 -3.60 15.40 6.17
C ILE A 38 -4.74 16.24 5.58
N PRO A 39 -5.93 16.24 6.20
CA PRO A 39 -6.38 15.42 7.30
C PRO A 39 -6.58 13.94 6.90
N PRO A 40 -6.52 12.98 7.84
CA PRO A 40 -6.68 11.56 7.53
C PRO A 40 -8.13 11.17 7.18
N GLU A 41 -9.11 11.88 7.69
CA GLU A 41 -10.55 11.70 7.52
C GLU A 41 -11.18 13.00 6.99
N PRO A 42 -11.02 13.32 5.69
CA PRO A 42 -11.49 14.60 5.15
C PRO A 42 -12.99 14.61 4.89
N ASP A 43 -13.59 15.77 5.01
CA ASP A 43 -14.92 16.08 4.50
C ASP A 43 -14.89 16.34 2.98
N ALA A 44 -16.09 16.39 2.38
CA ALA A 44 -16.24 16.84 1.01
C ALA A 44 -15.78 18.29 0.85
N ASP A 45 -15.29 18.66 -0.32
CA ASP A 45 -14.74 19.96 -0.66
C ASP A 45 -13.55 20.41 0.22
N GLN A 46 -12.95 19.47 0.95
CA GLN A 46 -11.78 19.73 1.75
C GLN A 46 -10.48 19.46 0.98
N GLN A 47 -9.47 20.29 1.23
CA GLN A 47 -8.14 20.08 0.69
C GLN A 47 -7.38 19.04 1.54
N VAL A 48 -6.81 18.02 0.88
CA VAL A 48 -6.02 16.95 1.51
C VAL A 48 -4.59 17.02 0.99
N THR A 49 -3.63 16.96 1.91
CA THR A 49 -2.22 16.78 1.56
C THR A 49 -1.87 15.31 1.62
N LEU A 50 -1.44 14.77 0.51
CA LEU A 50 -0.89 13.42 0.41
C LEU A 50 0.63 13.50 0.46
N ARG A 51 1.24 12.70 1.34
CA ARG A 51 2.69 12.62 1.52
C ARG A 51 3.20 11.24 1.10
N PHE A 52 4.40 11.23 0.56
CA PHE A 52 5.12 10.01 0.16
C PHE A 52 6.58 10.11 0.56
N ARG A 53 7.16 9.02 1.05
CA ARG A 53 8.57 8.92 1.45
C ARG A 53 9.35 8.02 0.52
N THR A 54 10.58 8.40 0.19
CA THR A 54 11.55 7.59 -0.56
C THR A 54 12.89 7.57 0.15
N ALA A 55 13.83 6.71 -0.26
CA ALA A 55 15.22 6.89 0.13
C ALA A 55 15.76 8.23 -0.42
N ARG A 56 16.70 8.83 0.30
CA ARG A 56 17.27 10.13 -0.07
C ARG A 56 17.97 10.08 -1.42
N GLY A 57 17.55 10.94 -2.35
CA GLY A 57 18.13 11.05 -3.69
C GLY A 57 17.97 9.79 -4.54
N ASP A 58 16.97 8.94 -4.25
CA ASP A 58 16.82 7.65 -4.90
C ASP A 58 15.96 7.69 -6.15
N VAL A 59 14.92 8.52 -6.21
CA VAL A 59 13.94 8.53 -7.29
C VAL A 59 13.95 9.84 -8.08
N ASP A 60 13.55 9.78 -9.35
CA ASP A 60 13.44 10.96 -10.22
C ASP A 60 12.07 11.64 -10.04
N GLY A 61 11.04 10.88 -9.69
CA GLY A 61 9.71 11.42 -9.49
C GLY A 61 8.75 10.46 -8.79
N VAL A 62 7.77 11.07 -8.12
CA VAL A 62 6.62 10.40 -7.52
C VAL A 62 5.36 11.06 -8.06
N TYR A 63 4.41 10.25 -8.50
CA TYR A 63 3.17 10.73 -9.12
C TYR A 63 1.96 10.13 -8.42
N TYR A 64 0.95 10.95 -8.20
CA TYR A 64 -0.39 10.55 -7.78
C TYR A 64 -1.21 10.16 -8.99
N VAL A 65 -1.90 9.05 -8.93
CA VAL A 65 -2.78 8.54 -9.99
C VAL A 65 -4.12 8.11 -9.39
N GLU A 66 -5.21 8.62 -9.93
CA GLU A 66 -6.57 8.22 -9.54
C GLU A 66 -6.99 6.95 -10.28
N ASN A 67 -7.76 6.10 -9.64
CA ASN A 67 -8.32 4.91 -10.26
C ASN A 67 -9.11 5.26 -11.53
N GLY A 68 -8.85 4.50 -12.59
CA GLY A 68 -9.49 4.72 -13.89
C GLY A 68 -8.97 5.94 -14.67
N GLN A 69 -8.09 6.75 -14.10
CA GLN A 69 -7.47 7.89 -14.76
C GLN A 69 -6.10 7.49 -15.34
N LYS A 70 -5.77 8.06 -16.51
CA LYS A 70 -4.43 7.91 -17.11
C LYS A 70 -3.50 9.09 -16.77
N THR A 71 -4.06 10.13 -16.17
CA THR A 71 -3.31 11.35 -15.87
C THR A 71 -2.52 11.18 -14.57
N GLU A 72 -1.22 11.26 -14.68
CA GLU A 72 -0.31 11.27 -13.55
C GLU A 72 -0.06 12.70 -13.09
N LYS A 73 -0.23 12.94 -11.80
CA LYS A 73 -0.07 14.26 -11.20
C LYS A 73 1.17 14.24 -10.28
N PRO A 74 2.23 15.02 -10.54
CA PRO A 74 3.47 14.95 -9.76
C PRO A 74 3.27 15.36 -8.31
N LEU A 75 3.99 14.69 -7.41
CA LEU A 75 4.25 15.18 -6.06
C LEU A 75 5.54 16.01 -6.08
N TRP A 76 5.59 17.02 -5.22
CA TRP A 76 6.76 17.90 -5.10
C TRP A 76 7.56 17.53 -3.86
N LYS A 77 8.88 17.47 -4.00
CA LYS A 77 9.78 17.25 -2.87
C LYS A 77 9.73 18.48 -1.94
N VAL A 78 9.34 18.24 -0.69
CA VAL A 78 9.12 19.31 0.30
C VAL A 78 10.18 19.32 1.40
N SER A 79 10.76 18.16 1.71
CA SER A 79 11.79 18.04 2.76
C SER A 79 12.67 16.82 2.55
N SER A 80 13.79 16.80 3.28
CA SER A 80 14.70 15.65 3.36
C SER A 80 15.27 15.58 4.77
N ASP A 81 15.49 14.36 5.24
CA ASP A 81 16.32 14.09 6.39
C ASP A 81 17.61 13.35 6.00
N GLN A 82 18.29 12.69 6.94
CA GLN A 82 19.55 11.98 6.66
C GLN A 82 19.36 10.76 5.76
N GLN A 83 18.18 10.12 5.80
CA GLN A 83 17.89 8.85 5.15
C GLN A 83 16.83 8.95 4.06
N PHE A 84 15.89 9.91 4.16
CA PHE A 84 14.69 9.95 3.35
C PHE A 84 14.45 11.31 2.70
N ASP A 85 13.73 11.27 1.57
CA ASP A 85 13.09 12.40 0.91
C ASP A 85 11.59 12.28 1.07
N TYR A 86 10.91 13.43 1.28
CA TYR A 86 9.47 13.51 1.45
C TYR A 86 8.88 14.35 0.32
N TYR A 87 7.84 13.81 -0.30
CA TYR A 87 7.12 14.40 -1.41
C TYR A 87 5.67 14.64 -1.01
N GLU A 88 5.10 15.75 -1.43
CA GLU A 88 3.71 16.09 -1.12
C GLU A 88 2.95 16.55 -2.36
N ARG A 89 1.64 16.28 -2.32
CA ARG A 89 0.67 16.86 -3.24
C ARG A 89 -0.60 17.21 -2.48
N ARG A 90 -1.15 18.39 -2.78
CA ARG A 90 -2.48 18.79 -2.33
C ARG A 90 -3.50 18.42 -3.40
N ILE A 91 -4.58 17.79 -2.98
CA ILE A 91 -5.74 17.47 -3.80
C ILE A 91 -6.99 18.05 -3.15
N LEU A 92 -7.97 18.40 -3.96
CA LEU A 92 -9.31 18.74 -3.47
C LEU A 92 -10.15 17.44 -3.52
N VAL A 93 -10.79 17.10 -2.43
CA VAL A 93 -11.64 15.91 -2.32
C VAL A 93 -13.08 16.32 -2.65
N ASP A 94 -13.68 15.68 -3.63
CA ASP A 94 -15.09 15.88 -4.01
C ASP A 94 -16.02 15.08 -3.07
N THR A 95 -17.30 15.07 -3.33
CA THR A 95 -18.32 14.30 -2.60
C THR A 95 -18.26 12.78 -2.86
N VAL A 96 -17.58 12.37 -3.93
CA VAL A 96 -17.47 10.96 -4.34
C VAL A 96 -16.18 10.33 -3.81
N PRO A 97 -16.23 9.10 -3.27
CA PRO A 97 -15.03 8.39 -2.86
C PRO A 97 -14.03 8.23 -4.02
N VAL A 98 -12.77 8.50 -3.76
CA VAL A 98 -11.68 8.38 -4.72
C VAL A 98 -10.67 7.32 -4.30
N GLY A 99 -10.38 6.38 -5.20
CA GLY A 99 -9.27 5.44 -5.07
C GLY A 99 -8.03 6.00 -5.75
N TYR A 100 -6.86 5.77 -5.18
CA TYR A 100 -5.60 6.27 -5.75
C TYR A 100 -4.40 5.38 -5.38
N TYR A 101 -3.34 5.55 -6.13
CA TYR A 101 -2.03 4.93 -5.88
C TYR A 101 -0.92 5.90 -6.29
N PHE A 102 0.31 5.55 -5.96
CA PHE A 102 1.47 6.31 -6.40
C PHE A 102 2.24 5.53 -7.47
N HIS A 103 2.76 6.27 -8.47
CA HIS A 103 3.70 5.78 -9.45
C HIS A 103 5.07 6.40 -9.16
N VAL A 104 6.10 5.57 -8.99
CA VAL A 104 7.46 5.97 -8.61
C VAL A 104 8.40 5.62 -9.75
N VAL A 105 9.23 6.58 -10.16
CA VAL A 105 10.07 6.45 -11.35
C VAL A 105 11.52 6.77 -11.02
N LYS A 106 12.45 5.99 -11.63
CA LYS A 106 13.90 6.22 -11.60
C LYS A 106 14.54 5.75 -12.90
N GLY A 107 14.90 6.66 -13.79
CA GLY A 107 15.42 6.34 -15.13
C GLY A 107 14.45 5.48 -15.92
N ARG A 108 14.80 4.22 -16.14
CA ARG A 108 13.93 3.23 -16.80
C ARG A 108 13.22 2.29 -15.81
N ASP A 109 13.58 2.35 -14.55
CA ASP A 109 12.94 1.57 -13.49
C ASP A 109 11.73 2.31 -12.96
N PHE A 110 10.67 1.57 -12.65
CA PHE A 110 9.47 2.11 -12.04
C PHE A 110 8.77 1.07 -11.19
N CYS A 111 7.94 1.52 -10.29
CA CYS A 111 6.99 0.68 -9.55
C CYS A 111 5.76 1.49 -9.17
N TYR A 112 4.71 0.78 -8.78
CA TYR A 112 3.54 1.39 -8.16
C TYR A 112 3.57 1.17 -6.65
N TYR A 113 2.86 2.02 -5.92
CA TYR A 113 2.76 1.91 -4.47
C TYR A 113 1.31 2.10 -4.03
N ASN A 114 0.78 1.13 -3.30
CA ASN A 114 -0.56 1.12 -2.73
C ASN A 114 -0.55 0.50 -1.32
N ARG A 115 -1.70 0.10 -0.76
CA ARG A 115 -1.78 -0.50 0.58
C ARG A 115 -1.00 -1.81 0.76
N LEU A 116 -0.60 -2.48 -0.33
CA LEU A 116 0.30 -3.64 -0.27
C LEU A 116 1.78 -3.25 -0.25
N GLY A 117 2.10 -1.95 -0.37
CA GLY A 117 3.46 -1.47 -0.54
C GLY A 117 3.85 -1.34 -2.02
N ALA A 118 5.13 -1.55 -2.34
CA ALA A 118 5.66 -1.46 -3.70
C ALA A 118 5.30 -2.70 -4.52
N VAL A 119 4.59 -2.51 -5.64
CA VAL A 119 4.08 -3.56 -6.54
C VAL A 119 4.42 -3.26 -7.99
N ASP A 120 4.47 -4.29 -8.84
CA ASP A 120 4.71 -4.14 -10.28
C ASP A 120 3.40 -3.94 -11.07
N MET A 121 2.27 -4.33 -10.50
CA MET A 121 0.93 -4.17 -11.07
C MET A 121 -0.05 -3.63 -10.07
N VAL A 122 -0.92 -2.73 -10.52
CA VAL A 122 -1.98 -2.11 -9.70
C VAL A 122 -3.26 -2.93 -9.82
N GLN A 123 -3.92 -3.15 -8.67
CA GLN A 123 -5.27 -3.69 -8.57
C GLN A 123 -6.10 -2.74 -7.70
N ASP A 124 -7.22 -2.26 -8.21
CA ASP A 124 -8.03 -1.20 -7.58
C ASP A 124 -8.49 -1.51 -6.15
N CYS A 125 -8.72 -2.78 -5.83
CA CYS A 125 -9.13 -3.21 -4.49
C CYS A 125 -8.05 -3.01 -3.41
N PHE A 126 -6.78 -2.89 -3.81
CA PHE A 126 -5.65 -2.64 -2.91
C PHE A 126 -5.17 -1.18 -2.91
N ASN A 127 -5.77 -0.32 -3.72
CA ASN A 127 -5.39 1.08 -3.76
C ASN A 127 -5.84 1.82 -2.48
N PHE A 128 -5.16 2.90 -2.16
CA PHE A 128 -5.60 3.82 -1.12
C PHE A 128 -6.98 4.37 -1.46
N ARG A 129 -7.77 4.72 -0.45
CA ARG A 129 -9.12 5.25 -0.65
C ARG A 129 -9.42 6.41 0.29
N ILE A 130 -9.96 7.47 -0.27
CA ILE A 130 -10.55 8.56 0.49
C ILE A 130 -12.07 8.44 0.34
N THR A 131 -12.78 8.39 1.47
CA THR A 131 -14.23 8.43 1.54
C THR A 131 -14.62 9.69 2.28
N PRO A 132 -15.07 10.74 1.57
CA PRO A 132 -15.38 12.03 2.18
C PRO A 132 -16.50 11.92 3.20
N GLY A 133 -16.37 12.62 4.32
CA GLY A 133 -17.37 12.61 5.40
C GLY A 133 -17.46 11.31 6.20
N PHE A 134 -16.53 10.35 5.95
CA PHE A 134 -16.44 9.15 6.77
C PHE A 134 -15.46 9.38 7.92
N HIS A 135 -15.98 9.38 9.13
CA HIS A 135 -15.20 9.55 10.36
C HIS A 135 -15.33 8.33 11.24
N VAL A 136 -14.20 7.78 11.66
CA VAL A 136 -14.17 6.70 12.66
C VAL A 136 -14.51 7.29 14.02
N PRO A 137 -15.50 6.76 14.75
CA PRO A 137 -15.81 7.23 16.10
C PRO A 137 -14.59 7.20 17.03
N ASP A 138 -14.41 8.21 17.86
CA ASP A 138 -13.21 8.34 18.70
C ASP A 138 -12.99 7.15 19.63
N TRP A 139 -14.06 6.53 20.13
CA TRP A 139 -13.97 5.32 20.96
C TRP A 139 -13.38 4.13 20.23
N ALA A 140 -13.48 4.07 18.89
CA ALA A 140 -12.95 2.96 18.08
C ALA A 140 -11.48 3.16 17.69
N LYS A 141 -10.99 4.43 17.74
CA LYS A 141 -9.59 4.74 17.42
C LYS A 141 -8.67 4.18 18.50
N GLY A 142 -7.80 3.25 18.12
CA GLY A 142 -6.88 2.57 19.03
C GLY A 142 -7.54 1.55 19.96
N ALA A 143 -8.83 1.21 19.78
CA ALA A 143 -9.50 0.20 20.55
C ALA A 143 -8.93 -1.20 20.29
N VAL A 144 -8.71 -1.96 21.36
CA VAL A 144 -8.40 -3.39 21.28
C VAL A 144 -9.70 -4.16 21.42
N ILE A 145 -10.05 -4.93 20.39
CA ILE A 145 -11.28 -5.74 20.37
C ILE A 145 -10.91 -7.19 20.60
N TYR A 146 -11.49 -7.80 21.63
CA TYR A 146 -11.39 -9.23 21.90
C TYR A 146 -12.72 -9.91 21.59
N GLN A 147 -12.73 -10.74 20.55
CA GLN A 147 -13.92 -11.49 20.17
C GLN A 147 -13.91 -12.87 20.81
N ILE A 148 -14.95 -13.17 21.61
CA ILE A 148 -15.14 -14.47 22.24
C ILE A 148 -16.19 -15.23 21.46
N PHE A 149 -15.81 -16.38 20.90
CA PHE A 149 -16.76 -17.39 20.42
C PHE A 149 -17.21 -18.21 21.64
N VAL A 150 -18.41 -17.93 22.14
CA VAL A 150 -18.93 -18.47 23.37
C VAL A 150 -18.94 -20.01 23.37
N ASP A 151 -19.30 -20.59 22.23
CA ASP A 151 -19.34 -22.05 22.00
C ASP A 151 -17.95 -22.73 21.99
N ARG A 152 -16.86 -21.92 21.89
CA ARG A 152 -15.48 -22.42 21.81
C ARG A 152 -14.55 -21.90 22.90
N PHE A 153 -15.07 -21.12 23.84
CA PHE A 153 -14.23 -20.48 24.85
C PHE A 153 -14.18 -21.29 26.18
N CYS A 154 -15.32 -21.53 26.74
CA CYS A 154 -15.43 -22.30 27.98
C CYS A 154 -16.88 -22.81 28.12
N ASN A 155 -17.02 -24.11 28.41
CA ASN A 155 -18.30 -24.68 28.74
C ASN A 155 -18.59 -24.40 30.23
N GLY A 156 -19.47 -23.46 30.51
CA GLY A 156 -19.87 -23.07 31.85
C GLY A 156 -21.05 -23.93 32.43
N ASP A 157 -21.78 -24.59 31.53
CA ASP A 157 -22.93 -25.43 31.92
C ASP A 157 -23.06 -26.64 30.98
N PRO A 158 -22.52 -27.79 31.35
CA PRO A 158 -22.55 -28.98 30.53
C PRO A 158 -23.95 -29.63 30.40
N THR A 159 -24.97 -29.14 31.13
CA THR A 159 -26.34 -29.69 31.06
C THR A 159 -27.09 -29.25 29.80
N ASN A 160 -26.60 -28.22 29.11
CA ASN A 160 -27.18 -27.71 27.86
C ASN A 160 -26.34 -28.08 26.63
N ASP A 161 -25.34 -28.94 26.77
CA ASP A 161 -24.56 -29.44 25.66
C ASP A 161 -25.42 -30.19 24.64
N VAL A 162 -25.13 -29.98 23.37
CA VAL A 162 -25.73 -30.74 22.29
C VAL A 162 -25.27 -32.20 22.35
N GLU A 163 -26.20 -33.13 22.33
CA GLU A 163 -25.89 -34.55 22.27
C GLU A 163 -25.80 -35.07 20.85
N THR A 164 -25.08 -36.16 20.64
CA THR A 164 -24.95 -36.77 19.31
C THR A 164 -26.33 -37.19 18.79
N ASP A 165 -26.64 -36.86 17.52
CA ASP A 165 -27.92 -37.14 16.86
C ASP A 165 -29.12 -36.36 17.40
N GLU A 166 -28.92 -35.34 18.22
CA GLU A 166 -30.00 -34.56 18.81
C GLU A 166 -30.81 -33.80 17.75
N TYR A 167 -30.16 -33.30 16.70
CA TYR A 167 -30.82 -32.64 15.57
C TYR A 167 -30.01 -32.76 14.27
N ILE A 168 -30.63 -32.36 13.18
CA ILE A 168 -29.99 -32.36 11.85
C ILE A 168 -29.57 -30.92 11.49
N TYR A 169 -28.28 -30.73 11.16
CA TYR A 169 -27.72 -29.48 10.68
C TYR A 169 -27.16 -29.67 9.26
N ILE A 170 -27.65 -28.88 8.32
CA ILE A 170 -27.24 -28.93 6.89
C ILE A 170 -27.34 -30.37 6.33
N GLY A 171 -28.41 -31.09 6.68
CA GLY A 171 -28.67 -32.45 6.19
C GLY A 171 -27.84 -33.57 6.83
N GLN A 172 -27.06 -33.27 7.88
CA GLN A 172 -26.27 -34.23 8.60
C GLN A 172 -26.65 -34.20 10.11
N PRO A 173 -26.67 -35.34 10.80
CA PRO A 173 -26.86 -35.37 12.25
C PRO A 173 -25.66 -34.72 12.93
N VAL A 174 -25.92 -34.00 14.02
CA VAL A 174 -24.86 -33.40 14.85
C VAL A 174 -24.12 -34.45 15.66
N THR A 175 -22.84 -34.21 15.91
CA THR A 175 -22.01 -35.07 16.74
C THR A 175 -21.39 -34.28 17.89
N LYS A 176 -21.57 -34.77 19.12
CA LYS A 176 -20.91 -34.17 20.28
C LYS A 176 -19.40 -34.40 20.22
N ILE A 177 -18.62 -33.31 20.24
CA ILE A 177 -17.17 -33.37 20.27
C ILE A 177 -16.69 -33.58 21.70
N ALA A 178 -16.16 -34.77 22.01
CA ALA A 178 -15.63 -35.13 23.32
C ALA A 178 -14.19 -34.58 23.54
N ASN A 179 -13.45 -34.29 22.49
CA ASN A 179 -12.07 -33.80 22.58
C ASN A 179 -11.87 -32.59 21.68
N TRP A 180 -11.70 -31.42 22.27
CA TRP A 180 -11.48 -30.13 21.57
C TRP A 180 -10.20 -30.04 20.74
N ASN A 181 -9.26 -30.97 20.92
CA ASN A 181 -8.04 -31.06 20.13
C ASN A 181 -8.21 -31.89 18.84
N GLN A 182 -9.39 -32.47 18.61
CA GLN A 182 -9.71 -33.13 17.36
C GLN A 182 -10.13 -32.08 16.31
N ASN A 183 -9.63 -32.24 15.10
CA ASN A 183 -10.14 -31.45 13.97
C ASN A 183 -11.61 -31.88 13.73
N PRO A 184 -12.51 -30.90 13.48
CA PRO A 184 -13.89 -31.15 13.12
C PRO A 184 -14.01 -31.90 11.80
#